data_98ed492230ac1f52208cfd2426716859
#
_entry.id   98ed492230ac1f52208cfd2426716859
#
_cell.length_a   1.000
_cell.length_b   1.000
_cell.length_c   1.000
_cell.angle_alpha   90.00
_cell.angle_beta   90.00
_cell.angle_gamma   90.00
#
_symmetry.space_group_name_H-M   'P 1'
#
loop_
_entity.id
_entity.type
_entity.pdbx_description
1 polymer ?
#
loop_
_entity_poly.entity_id
_entity_poly.type
_entity_poly.pdbx_seq_one_letter_code
_entity_poly.pdbx_strand_id
1 'polypeptide(L)'
;GEILVPNAGIHLPIGLGVANSTLALAAGTMRPDQRMGKGNYPLAGHHMVNRHVLFGPLYFKTRVGDEVYLSDLKHVYQYQVYRREFIAATRVDVVRQTKRSIVTLITCDATGAGRLMIQGKLQKSYLLNQASPKIKRALLGPVNS
;
A
#
# COMPACT_ATOMS: atom_id res chain seq x y z
N GLY A 1 -7.39 -0.68 -9.38
CA GLY A 1 -6.33 -1.54 -8.89
C GLY A 1 -6.52 -2.01 -7.47
N GLU A 2 -5.61 -2.82 -7.01
CA GLU A 2 -5.67 -3.41 -5.67
C GLU A 2 -4.29 -3.42 -5.03
N ILE A 3 -4.27 -3.38 -3.68
CA ILE A 3 -3.06 -3.59 -2.89
C ILE A 3 -3.25 -4.84 -2.04
N LEU A 4 -2.21 -5.67 -2.00
CA LEU A 4 -2.16 -6.89 -1.21
C LEU A 4 -0.88 -6.87 -0.35
N VAL A 5 -1.05 -7.02 0.96
CA VAL A 5 0.08 -7.21 1.90
C VAL A 5 -0.20 -8.49 2.68
N PRO A 6 0.26 -9.65 2.18
CA PRO A 6 -0.14 -10.94 2.74
C PRO A 6 0.18 -11.10 4.22
N ASN A 7 1.37 -10.71 4.65
CA ASN A 7 1.78 -10.85 6.06
C ASN A 7 0.95 -10.00 7.02
N ALA A 8 0.36 -8.92 6.52
CA ALA A 8 -0.52 -8.06 7.31
C ALA A 8 -2.00 -8.41 7.15
N GLY A 9 -2.33 -9.32 6.22
CA GLY A 9 -3.71 -9.65 5.93
C GLY A 9 -4.47 -8.53 5.24
N ILE A 10 -3.78 -7.67 4.50
CA ILE A 10 -4.38 -6.53 3.82
C ILE A 10 -4.66 -6.88 2.36
N HIS A 11 -5.90 -6.70 1.93
CA HIS A 11 -6.31 -6.77 0.54
C HIS A 11 -7.39 -5.71 0.33
N LEU A 12 -7.05 -4.61 -0.32
CA LEU A 12 -7.93 -3.46 -0.49
C LEU A 12 -7.98 -3.00 -1.95
N PRO A 13 -9.11 -2.45 -2.38
CA PRO A 13 -9.13 -1.71 -3.64
C PRO A 13 -8.34 -0.43 -3.51
N ILE A 14 -7.87 0.10 -4.63
CA ILE A 14 -7.20 1.40 -4.69
C ILE A 14 -8.16 2.39 -5.35
N GLY A 15 -8.50 3.45 -4.63
CA GLY A 15 -9.32 4.53 -5.14
C GLY A 15 -8.47 5.75 -5.50
N LEU A 16 -9.05 6.68 -6.25
CA LEU A 16 -8.38 7.91 -6.63
C LEU A 16 -8.56 8.98 -5.53
N GLY A 17 -7.45 9.53 -5.07
CA GLY A 17 -7.47 10.62 -4.10
C GLY A 17 -7.62 10.15 -2.66
N VAL A 18 -7.63 11.12 -1.76
CA VAL A 18 -7.61 10.87 -0.31
C VAL A 18 -8.86 11.44 0.39
N ALA A 19 -9.95 11.60 -0.34
CA ALA A 19 -11.22 12.02 0.25
C ALA A 19 -11.70 11.00 1.28
N ASN A 20 -12.45 11.44 2.28
CA ASN A 20 -12.96 10.56 3.34
C ASN A 20 -13.79 9.41 2.78
N SER A 21 -14.58 9.67 1.73
CA SER A 21 -15.38 8.64 1.08
C SER A 21 -14.53 7.55 0.44
N THR A 22 -13.38 7.91 -0.14
CA THR A 22 -12.43 6.95 -0.70
C THR A 22 -11.77 6.13 0.41
N LEU A 23 -11.23 6.80 1.42
CA LEU A 23 -10.47 6.16 2.49
C LEU A 23 -11.33 5.30 3.42
N ALA A 24 -12.65 5.48 3.39
CA ALA A 24 -13.56 4.64 4.16
C ALA A 24 -13.56 3.19 3.69
N LEU A 25 -13.25 2.94 2.40
CA LEU A 25 -13.37 1.63 1.77
C LEU A 25 -12.11 1.16 1.05
N ALA A 26 -11.13 2.03 0.85
CA ALA A 26 -10.02 1.77 -0.05
C ALA A 26 -8.76 2.46 0.42
N ALA A 27 -7.61 2.03 -0.16
CA ALA A 27 -6.40 2.83 -0.15
C ALA A 27 -6.52 3.92 -1.22
N GLY A 28 -6.07 5.12 -0.92
CA GLY A 28 -6.21 6.26 -1.83
C GLY A 28 -4.89 6.70 -2.44
N THR A 29 -4.90 7.00 -3.74
CA THR A 29 -3.72 7.57 -4.41
C THR A 29 -3.47 8.98 -3.93
N MET A 30 -2.21 9.36 -3.80
CA MET A 30 -1.80 10.66 -3.25
C MET A 30 -1.33 11.66 -4.30
N ARG A 31 -1.10 11.21 -5.53
CA ARG A 31 -0.76 12.07 -6.67
C ARG A 31 -1.50 11.60 -7.91
N PRO A 32 -1.93 12.54 -8.79
CA PRO A 32 -2.67 12.17 -10.00
C PRO A 32 -1.81 11.51 -11.09
N ASP A 33 -0.50 11.70 -11.05
CA ASP A 33 0.44 11.22 -12.07
C ASP A 33 1.11 9.90 -11.71
N GLN A 34 0.76 9.30 -10.58
CA GLN A 34 1.44 8.08 -10.13
C GLN A 34 1.03 6.85 -10.95
N ARG A 35 2.02 5.96 -11.18
CA ARG A 35 1.82 4.72 -11.93
C ARG A 35 2.49 3.56 -11.23
N MET A 36 1.79 2.43 -11.17
CA MET A 36 2.34 1.20 -10.60
C MET A 36 3.60 0.79 -11.35
N GLY A 37 4.62 0.40 -10.59
CA GLY A 37 5.88 -0.09 -11.14
C GLY A 37 6.82 0.99 -11.65
N LYS A 38 6.44 2.26 -11.57
CA LYS A 38 7.27 3.37 -12.06
C LYS A 38 7.37 4.47 -11.02
N GLY A 39 8.59 4.74 -10.54
CA GLY A 39 8.81 5.75 -9.53
C GLY A 39 8.06 5.44 -8.25
N ASN A 40 7.81 6.47 -7.47
CA ASN A 40 7.10 6.35 -6.20
C ASN A 40 5.60 6.24 -6.44
N TYR A 41 4.98 5.21 -5.85
CA TYR A 41 3.53 5.02 -5.85
C TYR A 41 3.02 5.16 -4.41
N PRO A 42 2.66 6.38 -3.98
CA PRO A 42 2.20 6.59 -2.61
C PRO A 42 0.71 6.31 -2.46
N LEU A 43 0.36 5.61 -1.38
CA LEU A 43 -1.01 5.30 -1.00
C LEU A 43 -1.26 5.70 0.45
N ALA A 44 -2.39 6.34 0.68
CA ALA A 44 -2.87 6.63 2.02
C ALA A 44 -3.95 5.64 2.43
N GLY A 45 -3.98 5.29 3.71
CA GLY A 45 -5.01 4.44 4.25
C GLY A 45 -5.36 4.86 5.67
N HIS A 46 -6.61 4.64 6.07
CA HIS A 46 -7.04 4.93 7.43
C HIS A 46 -6.43 3.96 8.44
N HIS A 47 -6.01 4.50 9.58
CA HIS A 47 -5.79 3.74 10.79
C HIS A 47 -7.09 3.74 11.57
N MET A 48 -7.85 2.67 11.46
CA MET A 48 -9.13 2.54 12.16
C MET A 48 -8.91 2.16 13.61
N VAL A 49 -9.89 2.50 14.46
CA VAL A 49 -9.94 2.00 15.84
C VAL A 49 -9.90 0.48 15.86
N ASN A 50 -10.58 -0.16 14.91
CA ASN A 50 -10.42 -1.58 14.67
C ASN A 50 -9.13 -1.84 13.90
N ARG A 51 -8.14 -2.42 14.58
CA ARG A 51 -6.80 -2.67 14.05
C ARG A 51 -6.74 -3.69 12.92
N HIS A 52 -7.84 -4.38 12.62
CA HIS A 52 -7.88 -5.45 11.64
C HIS A 52 -8.44 -5.02 10.29
N VAL A 53 -8.79 -3.73 10.13
CA VAL A 53 -9.35 -3.21 8.88
C VAL A 53 -8.46 -2.15 8.25
N LEU A 54 -8.58 -1.99 6.95
CA LEU A 54 -7.84 -1.03 6.13
C LEU A 54 -6.32 -1.14 6.40
N PHE A 55 -5.65 -0.03 6.67
CA PHE A 55 -4.21 -0.03 6.96
C PHE A 55 -3.88 -0.22 8.45
N GLY A 56 -4.88 -0.45 9.30
CA GLY A 56 -4.62 -0.75 10.71
C GLY A 56 -3.57 -1.84 10.94
N PRO A 57 -3.64 -2.99 10.22
CA PRO A 57 -2.67 -4.06 10.41
C PRO A 57 -1.21 -3.69 10.10
N LEU A 58 -0.95 -2.59 9.38
CA LEU A 58 0.42 -2.15 9.13
C LEU A 58 1.20 -1.86 10.42
N TYR A 59 0.50 -1.46 11.48
CA TYR A 59 1.13 -1.06 12.74
C TYR A 59 1.87 -2.19 13.44
N PHE A 60 1.35 -3.40 13.36
CA PHE A 60 1.90 -4.50 14.16
C PHE A 60 2.20 -5.76 13.36
N LYS A 61 1.89 -5.79 12.07
CA LYS A 61 2.10 -6.98 11.24
C LYS A 61 3.04 -6.78 10.06
N THR A 62 3.49 -5.55 9.80
CA THR A 62 4.38 -5.27 8.67
C THR A 62 5.78 -5.00 9.16
N ARG A 63 6.77 -5.66 8.54
CA ARG A 63 8.18 -5.57 8.87
C ARG A 63 9.02 -5.40 7.62
N VAL A 64 10.23 -4.88 7.80
CA VAL A 64 11.24 -4.88 6.73
C VAL A 64 11.43 -6.32 6.23
N GLY A 65 11.44 -6.50 4.93
CA GLY A 65 11.50 -7.81 4.28
C GLY A 65 10.17 -8.36 3.81
N ASP A 66 9.05 -7.82 4.29
CA ASP A 66 7.74 -8.24 3.87
C ASP A 66 7.45 -7.81 2.43
N GLU A 67 6.52 -8.51 1.80
CA GLU A 67 6.14 -8.23 0.42
C GLU A 67 4.86 -7.41 0.35
N VAL A 68 4.83 -6.46 -0.59
CA VAL A 68 3.67 -5.66 -0.95
C VAL A 68 3.41 -5.84 -2.43
N TYR A 69 2.19 -6.18 -2.79
CA TYR A 69 1.79 -6.36 -4.18
C TYR A 69 0.81 -5.26 -4.58
N LEU A 70 1.07 -4.63 -5.73
CA LEU A 70 0.09 -3.77 -6.40
C LEU A 70 -0.35 -4.46 -7.67
N SER A 71 -1.62 -4.33 -8.03
CA SER A 71 -2.14 -4.93 -9.26
C SER A 71 -3.21 -4.06 -9.90
N ASP A 72 -3.19 -3.99 -11.21
CA ASP A 72 -4.28 -3.45 -12.02
C ASP A 72 -5.22 -4.55 -12.53
N LEU A 73 -5.05 -5.77 -12.01
CA LEU A 73 -5.76 -7.01 -12.38
C LEU A 73 -5.34 -7.59 -13.74
N LYS A 74 -4.37 -6.98 -14.40
CA LYS A 74 -3.66 -7.55 -15.57
C LYS A 74 -2.20 -7.84 -15.23
N HIS A 75 -1.59 -6.91 -14.50
CA HIS A 75 -0.18 -6.98 -14.09
C HIS A 75 -0.10 -7.02 -12.57
N VAL A 76 0.94 -7.64 -12.07
CA VAL A 76 1.28 -7.67 -10.65
C VAL A 76 2.66 -7.05 -10.49
N TYR A 77 2.77 -6.12 -9.55
CA TYR A 77 4.02 -5.45 -9.21
C TYR A 77 4.37 -5.82 -7.78
N GLN A 78 5.47 -6.56 -7.63
CA GLN A 78 5.90 -7.07 -6.32
C GLN A 78 7.01 -6.22 -5.77
N TYR A 79 6.76 -5.65 -4.58
CA TYR A 79 7.70 -4.81 -3.85
C TYR A 79 8.12 -5.52 -2.58
N GLN A 80 9.31 -5.20 -2.10
CA GLN A 80 9.78 -5.68 -0.80
C GLN A 80 10.03 -4.49 0.12
N VAL A 81 9.47 -4.54 1.33
CA VAL A 81 9.62 -3.47 2.33
C VAL A 81 11.09 -3.35 2.74
N TYR A 82 11.64 -2.14 2.62
CA TYR A 82 12.99 -1.85 3.07
C TYR A 82 13.04 -0.78 4.16
N ARG A 83 11.90 -0.13 4.43
CA ARG A 83 11.85 0.96 5.41
C ARG A 83 10.49 0.98 6.10
N ARG A 84 10.52 1.09 7.42
CA ARG A 84 9.34 1.26 8.26
C ARG A 84 9.68 2.30 9.31
N GLU A 85 8.93 3.41 9.36
CA GLU A 85 9.32 4.56 10.13
C GLU A 85 8.10 5.39 10.54
N PHE A 86 8.12 5.93 11.76
CA PHE A 86 7.13 6.93 12.15
C PHE A 86 7.67 8.31 11.76
N ILE A 87 6.86 9.09 11.06
CA ILE A 87 7.23 10.40 10.55
C ILE A 87 6.21 11.46 10.97
N ALA A 88 6.62 12.73 10.95
CA ALA A 88 5.71 13.83 11.20
C ALA A 88 4.69 13.95 10.07
N ALA A 89 3.46 14.38 10.40
CA ALA A 89 2.40 14.57 9.42
C ALA A 89 2.76 15.59 8.33
N THR A 90 3.74 16.47 8.60
CA THR A 90 4.20 17.49 7.66
C THR A 90 5.23 16.98 6.64
N ARG A 91 5.66 15.73 6.74
CA ARG A 91 6.65 15.13 5.82
C ARG A 91 6.02 14.83 4.47
N VAL A 92 5.92 15.85 3.61
CA VAL A 92 5.33 15.72 2.27
C VAL A 92 6.34 15.23 1.23
N ASP A 93 7.61 15.22 1.53
CA ASP A 93 8.66 14.73 0.65
C ASP A 93 8.50 13.24 0.32
N VAL A 94 7.91 12.47 1.23
CA VAL A 94 7.74 11.02 1.06
C VAL A 94 6.77 10.65 -0.05
N VAL A 95 5.91 11.58 -0.49
CA VAL A 95 4.97 11.33 -1.59
C VAL A 95 5.47 11.83 -2.94
N ARG A 96 6.63 12.49 -2.99
CA ARG A 96 7.20 13.01 -4.23
C ARG A 96 7.61 11.89 -5.18
N GLN A 97 7.64 12.23 -6.46
CA GLN A 97 8.14 11.32 -7.48
C GLN A 97 9.62 11.01 -7.25
N THR A 98 10.00 9.79 -7.56
CA THR A 98 11.38 9.33 -7.44
C THR A 98 11.81 8.64 -8.73
N LYS A 99 13.12 8.54 -8.95
CA LYS A 99 13.67 7.75 -10.05
C LYS A 99 13.55 6.25 -9.77
N ARG A 100 13.68 5.85 -8.51
CA ARG A 100 13.54 4.47 -8.09
C ARG A 100 12.08 4.08 -8.06
N SER A 101 11.80 2.84 -8.46
CA SER A 101 10.44 2.31 -8.41
C SER A 101 10.16 1.80 -7.00
N ILE A 102 9.38 2.55 -6.25
CA ILE A 102 9.03 2.25 -4.86
C ILE A 102 7.53 2.44 -4.64
N VAL A 103 7.03 1.78 -3.60
CA VAL A 103 5.69 2.02 -3.06
C VAL A 103 5.84 2.66 -1.69
N THR A 104 4.99 3.64 -1.39
CA THR A 104 4.97 4.32 -0.09
C THR A 104 3.58 4.20 0.50
N LEU A 105 3.47 3.54 1.66
CA LEU A 105 2.20 3.37 2.36
C LEU A 105 2.20 4.27 3.59
N ILE A 106 1.18 5.11 3.72
CA ILE A 106 1.10 6.10 4.79
C ILE A 106 -0.23 5.95 5.51
N THR A 107 -0.18 5.89 6.83
CA THR A 107 -1.36 5.90 7.67
C THR A 107 -1.10 6.72 8.94
N CYS A 108 -2.16 7.24 9.55
CA CYS A 108 -2.05 7.99 10.80
C CYS A 108 -1.48 7.10 11.91
N ASP A 109 -0.71 7.67 12.82
CA ASP A 109 -0.30 6.97 14.03
C ASP A 109 -1.43 7.00 15.06
N ALA A 110 -1.21 6.36 16.22
CA ALA A 110 -2.23 6.24 17.26
C ALA A 110 -2.66 7.59 17.85
N THR A 111 -1.80 8.62 17.75
CA THR A 111 -2.11 9.96 18.28
C THR A 111 -2.78 10.84 17.22
N GLY A 112 -2.73 10.46 15.94
CA GLY A 112 -3.19 11.29 14.84
C GLY A 112 -2.24 12.41 14.46
N ALA A 113 -1.21 12.68 15.26
CA ALA A 113 -0.26 13.77 15.03
C ALA A 113 0.85 13.37 14.04
N GLY A 114 1.19 12.09 13.98
CA GLY A 114 2.21 11.57 13.11
C GLY A 114 1.64 10.62 12.08
N ARG A 115 2.56 9.98 11.35
CA ARG A 115 2.22 8.99 10.32
C ARG A 115 3.14 7.78 10.44
N LEU A 116 2.59 6.59 10.24
CA LEU A 116 3.41 5.42 9.97
C LEU A 116 3.68 5.38 8.47
N MET A 117 4.95 5.30 8.08
CA MET A 117 5.37 5.21 6.70
C MET A 117 6.06 3.88 6.45
N ILE A 118 5.63 3.17 5.41
CA ILE A 118 6.25 1.94 4.96
C ILE A 118 6.63 2.13 3.51
N GLN A 119 7.88 1.85 3.17
CA GLN A 119 8.35 1.92 1.78
C GLN A 119 8.90 0.58 1.35
N GLY A 120 8.54 0.19 0.13
CA GLY A 120 9.03 -1.01 -0.52
C GLY A 120 9.64 -0.68 -1.87
N LYS A 121 10.66 -1.44 -2.26
CA LYS A 121 11.30 -1.29 -3.58
C LYS A 121 10.81 -2.39 -4.51
N LEU A 122 10.61 -2.04 -5.77
CA LEU A 122 10.13 -2.98 -6.78
C LEU A 122 11.16 -4.11 -6.98
N GLN A 123 10.69 -5.35 -6.89
CA GLN A 123 11.52 -6.54 -7.11
C GLN A 123 11.30 -7.11 -8.49
N LYS A 124 10.05 -7.24 -8.90
CA LYS A 124 9.67 -7.80 -10.20
C LYS A 124 8.24 -7.43 -10.54
N SER A 125 7.93 -7.54 -11.83
CA SER A 125 6.57 -7.40 -12.33
C SER A 125 6.27 -8.54 -13.30
N TYR A 126 5.02 -8.95 -13.39
CA TYR A 126 4.60 -10.05 -14.24
C TYR A 126 3.10 -9.95 -14.50
N LEU A 127 2.61 -10.74 -15.45
CA LEU A 127 1.17 -10.81 -15.71
C LEU A 127 0.48 -11.56 -14.58
N LEU A 128 -0.77 -11.20 -14.29
CA LEU A 128 -1.54 -11.86 -13.24
C LEU A 128 -1.64 -13.36 -13.45
N ASN A 129 -1.82 -13.80 -14.70
CA ASN A 129 -1.90 -15.24 -15.02
C ASN A 129 -0.58 -15.99 -14.79
N GLN A 130 0.53 -15.27 -14.60
CA GLN A 130 1.84 -15.83 -14.29
C GLN A 130 2.15 -15.81 -12.80
N ALA A 131 1.25 -15.23 -11.99
CA ALA A 131 1.42 -15.18 -10.55
C ALA A 131 1.31 -16.59 -9.95
N SER A 132 1.91 -16.77 -8.76
CA SER A 132 1.73 -18.03 -8.02
C SER A 132 0.24 -18.23 -7.71
N PRO A 133 -0.22 -19.49 -7.59
CA PRO A 133 -1.63 -19.75 -7.28
C PRO A 133 -2.10 -19.05 -6.01
N LYS A 134 -1.24 -18.93 -5.00
CA LYS A 134 -1.56 -18.24 -3.74
C LYS A 134 -1.86 -16.76 -3.97
N ILE A 135 -0.98 -16.06 -4.70
CA ILE A 135 -1.14 -14.63 -4.97
C ILE A 135 -2.32 -14.37 -5.90
N LYS A 136 -2.49 -15.20 -6.92
CA LYS A 136 -3.62 -15.10 -7.84
C LYS A 136 -4.95 -15.22 -7.09
N ARG A 137 -5.09 -16.21 -6.22
CA ARG A 137 -6.30 -16.41 -5.42
C ARG A 137 -6.54 -15.24 -4.47
N ALA A 138 -5.48 -14.72 -3.87
CA ALA A 138 -5.60 -13.58 -2.95
C ALA A 138 -6.10 -12.33 -3.68
N LEU A 139 -5.54 -12.03 -4.85
CA LEU A 139 -5.92 -10.85 -5.63
C LEU A 139 -7.32 -10.96 -6.23
N LEU A 140 -7.75 -12.16 -6.61
CA LEU A 140 -9.07 -12.39 -7.18
C LEU A 140 -10.14 -12.66 -6.12
N GLY A 141 -9.74 -12.82 -4.87
CA GLY A 141 -10.65 -13.04 -3.75
C GLY A 141 -11.27 -11.74 -3.23
N PRO A 142 -12.07 -11.82 -2.15
CA PRO A 142 -12.70 -10.64 -1.58
C PRO A 142 -11.70 -9.72 -0.90
N VAL A 143 -11.97 -8.41 -0.97
CA VAL A 143 -11.22 -7.42 -0.22
C VAL A 143 -11.68 -7.41 1.24
N ASN A 144 -10.78 -7.02 2.14
CA ASN A 144 -11.08 -6.96 3.57
C ASN A 144 -11.24 -5.52 4.04
N SER A 145 -12.30 -4.94 3.64
CA SER A 145 -12.65 -3.57 4.01
C SER A 145 -13.39 -3.52 5.35
#